data_2f1c28fb5b063e59adea681421ba3f32
#
_entry.id   2f1c28fb5b063e59adea681421ba3f32
#
_cell.length_a   1.000
_cell.length_b   1.000
_cell.length_c   1.000
_cell.angle_alpha   90.00
_cell.angle_beta   90.00
_cell.angle_gamma   90.00
#
_symmetry.space_group_name_H-M   'P 1'
#
loop_
_entity.id
_entity.type
_entity.pdbx_description
1 polymer ?
#
loop_
_entity_poly.entity_id
_entity_poly.type
_entity_poly.pdbx_seq_one_letter_code
_entity_poly.pdbx_strand_id
1 'polypeptide(L)'
;MVSNKLARANLNNLKGFVIVAMLSTGTMGAWAQSKVECHIMADIVSSYIWRGQNMGHVSLQPELSVEWKGLSLAAWGSVGLTNFKDDSREVDLTLTYTTGGLSFGIVDYWDDGNDGRYFYYKHGTGHSLEGFISYDFGPVSASWQTYFAGNDYQEDNGKRAFSSYFELSAPFRLATCDWEAAIGLVPWKSGMYEVNRFNVTNLSLRATKAIKITESFNLPLFGQLVANPASKHFYFVFGLTLKAL
;
A
#
# COMPACT_ATOMS: atom_id res chain seq x y z
N MET A 1 26.95 -28.50 -17.89
CA MET A 1 26.40 -27.24 -18.44
C MET A 1 24.91 -27.21 -18.09
N VAL A 2 24.56 -26.73 -16.89
CA VAL A 2 23.20 -26.72 -16.37
C VAL A 2 22.79 -25.25 -16.30
N SER A 3 21.82 -24.90 -17.17
CA SER A 3 21.29 -23.56 -17.27
C SER A 3 20.36 -23.27 -16.10
N ASN A 4 20.79 -22.41 -15.16
CA ASN A 4 19.95 -21.84 -14.12
C ASN A 4 19.04 -20.77 -14.73
N LYS A 5 17.83 -21.14 -15.13
CA LYS A 5 16.71 -20.20 -15.31
C LYS A 5 16.03 -20.05 -13.97
N LEU A 6 16.52 -19.12 -13.14
CA LEU A 6 15.73 -18.59 -12.03
C LEU A 6 14.52 -17.86 -12.59
N ALA A 7 13.34 -18.44 -12.39
CA ALA A 7 12.08 -17.81 -12.69
C ALA A 7 11.93 -16.57 -11.80
N ARG A 8 11.89 -15.40 -12.42
CA ARG A 8 11.58 -14.13 -11.76
C ARG A 8 10.16 -14.19 -11.23
N ALA A 9 10.01 -14.13 -9.92
CA ALA A 9 8.71 -13.92 -9.29
C ALA A 9 8.24 -12.51 -9.65
N ASN A 10 7.06 -12.42 -10.24
CA ASN A 10 6.38 -11.17 -10.52
C ASN A 10 5.80 -10.63 -9.20
N LEU A 11 6.49 -9.70 -8.57
CA LEU A 11 6.16 -9.08 -7.27
C LEU A 11 5.04 -8.03 -7.36
N ASN A 12 4.07 -8.22 -8.22
CA ASN A 12 3.02 -7.24 -8.49
C ASN A 12 1.79 -7.41 -7.60
N ASN A 13 1.89 -7.62 -6.29
CA ASN A 13 0.70 -7.74 -5.45
C ASN A 13 0.96 -7.32 -4.00
N LEU A 14 1.38 -6.09 -3.77
CA LEU A 14 1.46 -5.53 -2.43
C LEU A 14 0.45 -4.38 -2.29
N LYS A 15 -0.66 -4.65 -1.65
CA LYS A 15 -1.67 -3.65 -1.32
C LYS A 15 -1.89 -3.57 0.18
N GLY A 16 -1.40 -2.58 0.68
CA GLY A 16 -1.28 -2.04 2.01
C GLY A 16 0.02 -1.27 2.01
N PHE A 17 0.07 -0.10 1.32
CA PHE A 17 1.29 0.58 0.97
C PHE A 17 2.29 -0.27 0.17
N VAL A 18 1.88 -0.59 -1.03
CA VAL A 18 2.83 -1.06 -2.01
C VAL A 18 3.65 0.12 -2.48
N ILE A 19 4.79 0.27 -1.87
CA ILE A 19 5.91 0.84 -2.59
C ILE A 19 6.19 -0.18 -3.69
N VAL A 20 5.83 0.17 -4.92
CA VAL A 20 6.18 -0.63 -6.09
C VAL A 20 7.69 -0.57 -6.23
N ALA A 21 8.41 -1.45 -5.53
CA ALA A 21 9.81 -1.72 -5.82
C ALA A 21 9.83 -2.52 -7.14
N MET A 22 9.80 -1.82 -8.27
CA MET A 22 10.07 -2.45 -9.55
C MET A 22 11.55 -2.79 -9.62
N LEU A 23 11.86 -4.07 -9.57
CA LEU A 23 13.20 -4.59 -9.84
C LEU A 23 13.60 -4.26 -11.29
N SER A 24 14.23 -3.11 -11.49
CA SER A 24 14.95 -2.83 -12.72
C SER A 24 16.24 -3.62 -12.71
N THR A 25 16.28 -4.75 -13.41
CA THR A 25 17.55 -5.43 -13.72
C THR A 25 18.33 -4.56 -14.70
N GLY A 26 19.30 -3.82 -14.17
CA GLY A 26 20.25 -3.07 -14.98
C GLY A 26 21.14 -4.01 -15.80
N THR A 27 20.84 -4.16 -17.10
CA THR A 27 21.83 -4.50 -18.10
C THR A 27 22.29 -3.19 -18.72
N MET A 28 23.53 -2.78 -18.42
CA MET A 28 24.18 -1.70 -19.15
C MET A 28 24.32 -2.12 -20.63
N GLY A 29 23.71 -1.34 -21.52
CA GLY A 29 23.95 -1.44 -22.95
C GLY A 29 22.71 -1.26 -23.81
N ALA A 30 22.63 -0.12 -24.42
CA ALA A 30 21.76 0.40 -25.47
C ALA A 30 20.79 1.48 -24.97
N TRP A 31 20.78 2.58 -25.66
CA TRP A 31 19.83 3.68 -25.53
C TRP A 31 18.44 3.18 -25.94
N ALA A 32 17.81 2.41 -25.08
CA ALA A 32 16.44 1.98 -25.24
C ALA A 32 15.55 3.19 -24.98
N GLN A 33 14.73 3.55 -25.93
CA GLN A 33 13.67 4.52 -25.82
C GLN A 33 12.80 4.10 -24.63
N SER A 34 12.86 4.85 -23.53
CA SER A 34 12.16 4.50 -22.28
C SER A 34 10.66 4.56 -22.52
N LYS A 35 10.03 3.40 -22.54
CA LYS A 35 8.60 3.26 -22.73
C LYS A 35 7.87 3.76 -21.47
N VAL A 36 6.81 4.53 -21.68
CA VAL A 36 5.84 4.82 -20.62
C VAL A 36 5.02 3.55 -20.39
N GLU A 37 4.91 3.13 -19.14
CA GLU A 37 4.11 1.98 -18.73
C GLU A 37 2.86 2.45 -17.98
N CYS A 38 1.71 1.89 -18.34
CA CYS A 38 0.43 2.19 -17.68
C CYS A 38 -0.12 0.90 -17.09
N HIS A 39 -0.61 0.96 -15.85
CA HIS A 39 -1.21 -0.17 -15.16
C HIS A 39 -2.60 0.21 -14.66
N ILE A 40 -3.55 -0.69 -14.87
CA ILE A 40 -4.92 -0.57 -14.38
C ILE A 40 -5.25 -1.84 -13.62
N MET A 41 -5.69 -1.70 -12.39
CA MET A 41 -6.13 -2.84 -11.59
C MET A 41 -7.23 -2.44 -10.61
N ALA A 42 -7.90 -3.44 -10.05
CA ALA A 42 -8.85 -3.23 -8.96
C ALA A 42 -8.84 -4.44 -8.03
N ASP A 43 -8.84 -4.19 -6.72
CA ASP A 43 -9.10 -5.22 -5.73
C ASP A 43 -10.56 -5.19 -5.30
N ILE A 44 -11.12 -6.37 -5.05
CA ILE A 44 -12.35 -6.53 -4.28
C ILE A 44 -11.93 -7.22 -3.00
N VAL A 45 -12.19 -6.59 -1.85
CA VAL A 45 -11.76 -7.06 -0.53
C VAL A 45 -12.94 -7.22 0.40
N SER A 46 -12.87 -8.22 1.29
CA SER A 46 -13.91 -8.45 2.31
C SER A 46 -13.89 -7.41 3.43
N SER A 47 -12.73 -6.74 3.62
CA SER A 47 -12.55 -5.65 4.56
C SER A 47 -11.34 -4.82 4.16
N TYR A 48 -11.42 -3.50 4.28
CA TYR A 48 -10.30 -2.61 4.05
C TYR A 48 -9.51 -2.45 5.35
N ILE A 49 -8.36 -3.10 5.44
CA ILE A 49 -7.43 -2.99 6.58
C ILE A 49 -6.17 -2.26 6.12
N TRP A 50 -5.88 -1.12 6.76
CA TRP A 50 -4.72 -0.29 6.49
C TRP A 50 -3.83 -0.18 7.73
N ARG A 51 -2.56 -0.59 7.65
CA ARG A 51 -1.56 -0.57 8.75
C ARG A 51 -2.09 -1.14 10.07
N GLY A 52 -2.91 -2.20 9.98
CA GLY A 52 -3.55 -2.85 11.14
C GLY A 52 -4.83 -2.18 11.63
N GLN A 53 -5.32 -1.13 10.98
CA GLN A 53 -6.57 -0.45 11.30
C GLN A 53 -7.66 -0.84 10.30
N ASN A 54 -8.90 -0.98 10.79
CA ASN A 54 -10.05 -1.23 9.94
C ASN A 54 -10.59 0.11 9.42
N MET A 55 -10.46 0.32 8.10
CA MET A 55 -10.90 1.52 7.39
C MET A 55 -12.26 1.33 6.68
N GLY A 56 -12.76 0.08 6.60
CA GLY A 56 -14.03 -0.20 5.94
C GLY A 56 -14.30 -1.69 5.78
N HIS A 57 -15.51 -1.97 5.31
CA HIS A 57 -15.98 -3.33 5.06
C HIS A 57 -15.68 -3.80 3.64
N VAL A 58 -16.59 -4.54 3.01
CA VAL A 58 -16.45 -5.01 1.63
C VAL A 58 -16.26 -3.80 0.71
N SER A 59 -15.13 -3.74 0.00
CA SER A 59 -14.76 -2.57 -0.79
C SER A 59 -14.26 -2.95 -2.17
N LEU A 60 -14.51 -2.06 -3.14
CA LEU A 60 -13.86 -2.03 -4.45
C LEU A 60 -12.73 -0.99 -4.41
N GLN A 61 -11.53 -1.40 -4.79
CA GLN A 61 -10.32 -0.57 -4.69
C GLN A 61 -9.60 -0.49 -6.04
N PRO A 62 -10.04 0.40 -6.95
CA PRO A 62 -9.39 0.62 -8.23
C PRO A 62 -8.06 1.35 -8.08
N GLU A 63 -7.14 1.07 -9.01
CA GLU A 63 -5.87 1.77 -9.15
C GLU A 63 -5.52 1.97 -10.61
N LEU A 64 -5.03 3.18 -10.92
CA LEU A 64 -4.42 3.55 -12.19
C LEU A 64 -3.03 4.11 -11.90
N SER A 65 -2.00 3.60 -12.57
CA SER A 65 -0.66 4.17 -12.45
C SER A 65 0.04 4.29 -13.80
N VAL A 66 0.93 5.28 -13.87
CA VAL A 66 1.79 5.55 -15.02
C VAL A 66 3.22 5.64 -14.53
N GLU A 67 4.12 4.93 -15.20
CA GLU A 67 5.54 4.93 -14.88
C GLU A 67 6.42 5.32 -16.06
N TRP A 68 7.47 6.09 -15.77
CA TRP A 68 8.49 6.49 -16.72
C TRP A 68 9.84 6.72 -16.03
N LYS A 69 10.87 5.94 -16.38
CA LYS A 69 12.24 6.09 -15.85
C LYS A 69 12.35 6.14 -14.33
N GLY A 70 11.57 5.30 -13.65
CA GLY A 70 11.53 5.24 -12.19
C GLY A 70 10.63 6.30 -11.54
N LEU A 71 10.10 7.26 -12.29
CA LEU A 71 9.06 8.16 -11.80
C LEU A 71 7.69 7.49 -12.02
N SER A 72 6.89 7.40 -10.97
CA SER A 72 5.54 6.85 -11.01
C SER A 72 4.54 7.83 -10.43
N LEU A 73 3.38 7.95 -11.09
CA LEU A 73 2.19 8.62 -10.57
C LEU A 73 1.07 7.59 -10.52
N ALA A 74 0.48 7.40 -9.33
CA ALA A 74 -0.63 6.49 -9.12
C ALA A 74 -1.83 7.24 -8.54
N ALA A 75 -3.02 6.84 -8.97
CA ALA A 75 -4.29 7.19 -8.35
C ALA A 75 -4.95 5.90 -7.89
N TRP A 76 -5.19 5.79 -6.59
CA TRP A 76 -5.89 4.69 -5.96
C TRP A 76 -7.14 5.21 -5.29
N GLY A 77 -8.15 4.37 -5.12
CA GLY A 77 -9.33 4.74 -4.36
C GLY A 77 -9.96 3.55 -3.66
N SER A 78 -10.85 3.82 -2.72
CA SER A 78 -11.67 2.81 -2.05
C SER A 78 -13.10 3.30 -1.95
N VAL A 79 -14.03 2.40 -2.31
CA VAL A 79 -15.46 2.64 -2.14
C VAL A 79 -16.11 1.40 -1.52
N GLY A 80 -16.80 1.59 -0.39
CA GLY A 80 -17.58 0.54 0.25
C GLY A 80 -18.68 0.04 -0.68
N LEU A 81 -18.85 -1.27 -0.75
CA LEU A 81 -19.92 -1.93 -1.52
C LEU A 81 -21.15 -2.25 -0.67
N THR A 82 -21.13 -1.86 0.60
CA THR A 82 -22.19 -2.07 1.57
C THR A 82 -22.73 -0.72 2.04
N ASN A 83 -23.88 -0.73 2.72
CA ASN A 83 -24.49 0.48 3.28
C ASN A 83 -24.14 0.66 4.77
N PHE A 84 -22.98 0.20 5.22
CA PHE A 84 -22.54 0.47 6.58
C PHE A 84 -22.17 1.94 6.72
N LYS A 85 -22.50 2.53 7.89
CA LYS A 85 -22.26 3.96 8.16
C LYS A 85 -20.76 4.32 8.22
N ASP A 86 -19.93 3.32 8.46
CA ASP A 86 -18.49 3.46 8.63
C ASP A 86 -17.71 3.22 7.31
N ASP A 87 -18.42 3.01 6.20
CA ASP A 87 -17.79 2.91 4.88
C ASP A 87 -17.47 4.32 4.36
N SER A 88 -16.21 4.72 4.41
CA SER A 88 -15.71 5.97 3.80
C SER A 88 -15.40 5.77 2.32
N ARG A 89 -15.32 6.87 1.58
CA ARG A 89 -14.74 6.94 0.25
C ARG A 89 -13.39 7.60 0.37
N GLU A 90 -12.39 6.99 -0.25
CA GLU A 90 -11.00 7.44 -0.20
C GLU A 90 -10.44 7.55 -1.62
N VAL A 91 -9.63 8.56 -1.86
CA VAL A 91 -8.87 8.74 -3.10
C VAL A 91 -7.46 9.18 -2.72
N ASP A 92 -6.47 8.39 -3.14
CA ASP A 92 -5.07 8.65 -2.87
C ASP A 92 -4.32 8.96 -4.16
N LEU A 93 -3.54 10.03 -4.15
CA LEU A 93 -2.59 10.33 -5.21
C LEU A 93 -1.17 10.13 -4.70
N THR A 94 -0.42 9.26 -5.37
CA THR A 94 0.96 8.92 -5.00
C THR A 94 1.93 9.32 -6.10
N LEU A 95 2.93 10.13 -5.76
CA LEU A 95 4.09 10.41 -6.60
C LEU A 95 5.30 9.71 -6.01
N THR A 96 5.96 8.84 -6.78
CA THR A 96 7.11 8.03 -6.36
C THR A 96 8.27 8.20 -7.32
N TYR A 97 9.50 8.21 -6.80
CA TYR A 97 10.70 7.98 -7.58
C TYR A 97 11.49 6.80 -7.03
N THR A 98 11.83 5.85 -7.91
CA THR A 98 12.54 4.61 -7.56
C THR A 98 13.86 4.52 -8.32
N THR A 99 14.93 4.19 -7.62
CA THR A 99 16.26 3.98 -8.19
C THR A 99 17.09 3.03 -7.32
N GLY A 100 17.65 1.96 -7.90
CA GLY A 100 18.61 1.07 -7.22
C GLY A 100 18.10 0.46 -5.91
N GLY A 101 16.81 0.12 -5.82
CA GLY A 101 16.16 -0.41 -4.61
C GLY A 101 15.65 0.66 -3.64
N LEU A 102 16.08 1.91 -3.78
CA LEU A 102 15.58 3.06 -3.03
C LEU A 102 14.32 3.61 -3.70
N SER A 103 13.25 3.81 -2.93
CA SER A 103 12.06 4.54 -3.35
C SER A 103 11.73 5.63 -2.34
N PHE A 104 11.27 6.77 -2.84
CA PHE A 104 10.77 7.85 -1.98
C PHE A 104 9.68 8.62 -2.73
N GLY A 105 8.82 9.28 -1.98
CA GLY A 105 7.70 9.98 -2.59
C GLY A 105 6.79 10.64 -1.58
N ILE A 106 5.62 11.03 -2.11
CA ILE A 106 4.57 11.71 -1.36
C ILE A 106 3.24 11.03 -1.71
N VAL A 107 2.40 10.90 -0.70
CA VAL A 107 1.01 10.47 -0.85
C VAL A 107 0.10 11.60 -0.36
N ASP A 108 -0.92 11.92 -1.13
CA ASP A 108 -2.06 12.75 -0.73
C ASP A 108 -3.26 11.81 -0.53
N TYR A 109 -3.58 11.52 0.72
CA TYR A 109 -4.78 10.80 1.12
C TYR A 109 -5.94 11.77 1.20
N TRP A 110 -7.05 11.46 0.57
CA TRP A 110 -8.29 12.20 0.73
C TRP A 110 -9.41 11.27 1.19
N ASP A 111 -9.98 11.61 2.34
CA ASP A 111 -11.16 10.95 2.92
C ASP A 111 -12.37 11.89 2.82
N ASP A 112 -13.54 11.37 2.40
CA ASP A 112 -14.75 12.16 2.17
C ASP A 112 -15.52 12.54 3.44
N GLY A 113 -15.01 12.21 4.62
CA GLY A 113 -15.65 12.46 5.91
C GLY A 113 -15.96 13.94 6.21
N ASN A 114 -15.33 14.86 5.51
CA ASN A 114 -15.54 16.31 5.63
C ASN A 114 -16.30 16.88 4.43
N ASP A 115 -17.61 16.61 4.35
CA ASP A 115 -18.54 17.16 3.34
C ASP A 115 -18.18 16.88 1.85
N GLY A 116 -17.27 15.92 1.58
CA GLY A 116 -16.94 15.39 0.25
C GLY A 116 -16.24 16.38 -0.69
N ARG A 117 -15.64 17.45 -0.19
CA ARG A 117 -14.97 18.48 -1.03
C ARG A 117 -13.51 18.11 -1.30
N TYR A 118 -13.22 17.51 -2.43
CA TYR A 118 -11.86 17.11 -2.82
C TYR A 118 -10.88 18.31 -2.92
N PHE A 119 -11.24 19.43 -3.53
CA PHE A 119 -10.35 20.59 -3.72
C PHE A 119 -10.31 21.56 -2.53
N TYR A 120 -10.44 21.06 -1.30
CA TYR A 120 -10.40 21.86 -0.09
C TYR A 120 -9.20 21.51 0.77
N TYR A 121 -8.11 22.31 0.70
CA TYR A 121 -6.82 22.08 1.38
C TYR A 121 -6.61 22.98 2.61
N LYS A 122 -7.66 23.55 3.19
CA LYS A 122 -7.57 24.39 4.39
C LYS A 122 -7.66 23.55 5.65
N HIS A 123 -7.51 24.19 6.82
CA HIS A 123 -7.73 23.55 8.10
C HIS A 123 -9.10 22.86 8.16
N GLY A 124 -9.16 21.62 8.65
CA GLY A 124 -10.36 20.79 8.60
C GLY A 124 -10.61 20.14 7.23
N THR A 125 -9.59 20.08 6.37
CA THR A 125 -9.62 19.34 5.10
C THR A 125 -9.78 17.84 5.32
N GLY A 126 -10.27 17.12 4.31
CA GLY A 126 -10.17 15.66 4.22
C GLY A 126 -8.79 15.16 3.76
N HIS A 127 -7.87 16.06 3.37
CA HIS A 127 -6.54 15.67 2.91
C HIS A 127 -5.55 15.47 4.05
N SER A 128 -4.69 14.46 3.88
CA SER A 128 -3.52 14.19 4.72
C SER A 128 -2.33 13.86 3.82
N LEU A 129 -1.24 14.64 3.92
CA LEU A 129 -0.06 14.45 3.08
C LEU A 129 1.04 13.75 3.86
N GLU A 130 1.54 12.66 3.31
CA GLU A 130 2.57 11.81 3.90
C GLU A 130 3.77 11.73 2.95
N GLY A 131 4.96 11.96 3.49
CA GLY A 131 6.23 11.66 2.82
C GLY A 131 6.72 10.27 3.21
N PHE A 132 7.31 9.54 2.27
CA PHE A 132 7.87 8.23 2.55
C PHE A 132 9.25 8.02 1.93
N ILE A 133 10.00 7.12 2.54
CA ILE A 133 11.22 6.54 2.01
C ILE A 133 11.22 5.04 2.29
N SER A 134 11.69 4.24 1.35
CA SER A 134 11.88 2.80 1.54
C SER A 134 13.09 2.28 0.82
N TYR A 135 13.58 1.14 1.28
CA TYR A 135 14.66 0.43 0.63
C TYR A 135 14.37 -1.07 0.57
N ASP A 136 14.54 -1.62 -0.63
CA ASP A 136 14.47 -3.05 -0.89
C ASP A 136 15.87 -3.66 -0.79
N PHE A 137 16.09 -4.50 0.24
CA PHE A 137 17.33 -5.27 0.46
C PHE A 137 17.31 -6.62 -0.26
N GLY A 138 16.23 -6.94 -0.99
CA GLY A 138 15.98 -8.21 -1.65
C GLY A 138 15.14 -9.16 -0.79
N PRO A 139 15.65 -9.77 0.28
CA PRO A 139 14.85 -10.66 1.13
C PRO A 139 13.90 -9.92 2.09
N VAL A 140 14.18 -8.65 2.37
CA VAL A 140 13.40 -7.79 3.28
C VAL A 140 13.36 -6.39 2.71
N SER A 141 12.24 -5.70 2.86
CA SER A 141 12.10 -4.27 2.59
C SER A 141 11.84 -3.52 3.89
N ALA A 142 12.39 -2.31 3.99
CA ALA A 142 12.14 -1.41 5.11
C ALA A 142 11.57 -0.09 4.59
N SER A 143 10.58 0.46 5.30
CA SER A 143 9.99 1.73 4.93
C SER A 143 9.71 2.62 6.14
N TRP A 144 9.80 3.93 5.93
CA TRP A 144 9.45 4.95 6.89
C TRP A 144 8.52 5.97 6.24
N GLN A 145 7.43 6.30 6.91
CA GLN A 145 6.43 7.25 6.48
C GLN A 145 6.18 8.28 7.57
N THR A 146 5.89 9.54 7.17
CA THR A 146 5.56 10.62 8.11
C THR A 146 4.57 11.58 7.49
N TYR A 147 3.48 11.84 8.19
CA TYR A 147 2.54 12.90 7.84
C TYR A 147 3.17 14.27 8.11
N PHE A 148 3.17 15.15 7.12
CA PHE A 148 3.78 16.48 7.22
C PHE A 148 2.83 17.64 6.93
N ALA A 149 1.65 17.37 6.33
CA ALA A 149 0.64 18.36 6.04
C ALA A 149 -0.77 17.75 6.07
N GLY A 150 -1.80 18.59 5.96
CA GLY A 150 -3.20 18.14 5.97
C GLY A 150 -3.73 17.87 7.38
N ASN A 151 -4.58 16.86 7.53
CA ASN A 151 -5.34 16.58 8.75
C ASN A 151 -4.58 15.63 9.70
N ASP A 152 -3.46 16.09 10.26
CA ASP A 152 -2.65 15.35 11.24
C ASP A 152 -2.24 16.27 12.40
N TYR A 153 -3.09 16.37 13.44
CA TYR A 153 -2.91 17.28 14.56
C TYR A 153 -2.92 16.54 15.91
N GLN A 154 -2.20 17.11 16.90
CA GLN A 154 -2.25 16.66 18.28
C GLN A 154 -3.55 17.16 18.93
N GLU A 155 -4.28 16.25 19.58
CA GLU A 155 -5.56 16.58 20.23
C GLU A 155 -5.42 17.59 21.37
N ASP A 156 -4.32 17.55 22.12
CA ASP A 156 -4.08 18.34 23.33
C ASP A 156 -3.65 19.79 23.06
N ASN A 157 -3.06 20.09 21.90
CA ASN A 157 -2.52 21.44 21.62
C ASN A 157 -2.74 21.92 20.18
N GLY A 158 -3.36 21.13 19.30
CA GLY A 158 -3.65 21.47 17.91
C GLY A 158 -2.43 21.63 17.01
N LYS A 159 -1.23 21.26 17.48
CA LYS A 159 -0.01 21.29 16.68
C LYS A 159 0.05 20.09 15.73
N ARG A 160 0.87 20.20 14.70
CA ARG A 160 1.17 19.08 13.79
C ARG A 160 1.70 17.89 14.59
N ALA A 161 1.12 16.70 14.39
CA ALA A 161 1.50 15.50 15.11
C ALA A 161 2.74 14.82 14.53
N PHE A 162 2.98 14.98 13.22
CA PHE A 162 4.00 14.24 12.49
C PHE A 162 3.86 12.74 12.73
N SER A 163 2.62 12.25 12.65
CA SER A 163 2.32 10.83 12.81
C SER A 163 3.17 10.02 11.86
N SER A 164 3.90 9.04 12.40
CA SER A 164 4.87 8.28 11.63
C SER A 164 4.65 6.79 11.80
N TYR A 165 5.05 6.05 10.75
CA TYR A 165 4.94 4.61 10.69
C TYR A 165 6.20 4.03 10.09
N PHE A 166 6.68 2.94 10.66
CA PHE A 166 7.78 2.15 10.14
C PHE A 166 7.30 0.73 9.85
N GLU A 167 7.70 0.16 8.72
CA GLU A 167 7.38 -1.22 8.39
C GLU A 167 8.60 -1.98 7.87
N LEU A 168 8.70 -3.23 8.30
CA LEU A 168 9.53 -4.24 7.65
C LEU A 168 8.60 -5.26 7.00
N SER A 169 8.88 -5.62 5.76
CA SER A 169 8.16 -6.67 5.04
C SER A 169 9.13 -7.67 4.40
N ALA A 170 8.70 -8.91 4.29
CA ALA A 170 9.48 -9.99 3.73
C ALA A 170 8.61 -10.84 2.80
N PRO A 171 8.81 -10.76 1.47
CA PRO A 171 8.17 -11.64 0.53
C PRO A 171 8.89 -13.00 0.52
N PHE A 172 8.13 -14.09 0.41
CA PHE A 172 8.66 -15.44 0.24
C PHE A 172 7.70 -16.31 -0.52
N ARG A 173 8.17 -17.46 -0.99
CA ARG A 173 7.34 -18.44 -1.68
C ARG A 173 7.29 -19.74 -0.88
N LEU A 174 6.07 -20.18 -0.59
CA LEU A 174 5.84 -21.44 0.09
C LEU A 174 4.74 -22.22 -0.65
N ALA A 175 5.03 -23.47 -0.98
CA ALA A 175 4.18 -24.32 -1.82
C ALA A 175 3.88 -23.64 -3.17
N THR A 176 2.62 -23.40 -3.48
CA THR A 176 2.16 -22.79 -4.75
C THR A 176 1.65 -21.36 -4.58
N CYS A 177 1.92 -20.75 -3.42
CA CYS A 177 1.49 -19.41 -3.08
C CYS A 177 2.68 -18.47 -2.93
N ASP A 178 2.47 -17.21 -3.28
CA ASP A 178 3.35 -16.12 -2.94
C ASP A 178 2.88 -15.54 -1.59
N TRP A 179 3.80 -15.43 -0.64
CA TRP A 179 3.54 -15.00 0.72
C TRP A 179 4.25 -13.69 0.99
N GLU A 180 3.67 -12.93 1.90
CA GLU A 180 4.30 -11.76 2.49
C GLU A 180 4.00 -11.70 3.97
N ALA A 181 5.04 -11.51 4.78
CA ALA A 181 4.94 -11.21 6.19
C ALA A 181 5.36 -9.76 6.41
N ALA A 182 4.64 -9.01 7.26
CA ALA A 182 5.03 -7.65 7.62
C ALA A 182 4.86 -7.39 9.11
N ILE A 183 5.72 -6.51 9.63
CA ILE A 183 5.60 -5.92 10.96
C ILE A 183 5.68 -4.40 10.83
N GLY A 184 4.66 -3.73 11.36
CA GLY A 184 4.57 -2.28 11.34
C GLY A 184 4.42 -1.70 12.74
N LEU A 185 5.07 -0.57 12.97
CA LEU A 185 5.09 0.10 14.26
C LEU A 185 4.95 1.61 14.13
N VAL A 186 4.40 2.21 15.16
CA VAL A 186 4.27 3.65 15.35
C VAL A 186 5.25 4.08 16.45
N PRO A 187 6.22 4.97 16.15
CA PRO A 187 7.34 5.25 17.06
C PRO A 187 6.97 6.13 18.26
N TRP A 188 5.90 6.93 18.16
CA TRP A 188 5.46 7.84 19.24
C TRP A 188 3.94 8.01 19.25
N LYS A 189 3.44 8.85 20.16
CA LYS A 189 2.02 9.20 20.27
C LYS A 189 1.48 9.69 18.93
N SER A 190 0.36 9.12 18.49
CA SER A 190 -0.31 9.49 17.25
C SER A 190 -1.82 9.27 17.38
N GLY A 191 -2.61 10.30 17.10
CA GLY A 191 -4.07 10.20 16.95
C GLY A 191 -4.46 9.40 15.71
N MET A 192 -3.70 9.55 14.60
CA MET A 192 -3.91 8.81 13.35
C MET A 192 -3.88 7.29 13.53
N TYR A 193 -3.03 6.79 14.42
CA TYR A 193 -2.88 5.36 14.73
C TYR A 193 -3.48 4.95 16.08
N GLU A 194 -4.17 5.87 16.77
CA GLU A 194 -4.81 5.65 18.07
C GLU A 194 -3.85 5.11 19.15
N VAL A 195 -2.60 5.59 19.16
CA VAL A 195 -1.58 5.16 20.11
C VAL A 195 -1.02 6.32 20.93
N ASN A 196 -0.75 6.07 22.22
CA ASN A 196 -0.23 7.08 23.16
C ASN A 196 1.31 7.03 23.32
N ARG A 197 1.97 6.07 22.69
CA ARG A 197 3.42 5.82 22.77
C ARG A 197 3.82 4.86 21.66
N PHE A 198 5.11 4.50 21.59
CA PHE A 198 5.57 3.41 20.76
C PHE A 198 4.67 2.18 20.87
N ASN A 199 4.21 1.69 19.72
CA ASN A 199 3.42 0.46 19.62
C ASN A 199 3.65 -0.25 18.28
N VAL A 200 3.47 -1.58 18.30
CA VAL A 200 3.29 -2.39 17.09
C VAL A 200 1.80 -2.34 16.75
N THR A 201 1.49 -1.83 15.56
CA THR A 201 0.10 -1.68 15.10
C THR A 201 -0.26 -2.66 13.99
N ASN A 202 0.74 -3.29 13.35
CA ASN A 202 0.52 -4.22 12.26
C ASN A 202 1.44 -5.44 12.39
N LEU A 203 0.84 -6.62 12.48
CA LEU A 203 1.48 -7.90 12.23
C LEU A 203 0.65 -8.60 11.17
N SER A 204 1.16 -8.75 9.98
CA SER A 204 0.38 -9.32 8.88
C SER A 204 1.08 -10.48 8.18
N LEU A 205 0.26 -11.40 7.69
CA LEU A 205 0.68 -12.50 6.85
C LEU A 205 -0.33 -12.65 5.72
N ARG A 206 0.10 -12.43 4.49
CA ARG A 206 -0.71 -12.53 3.27
C ARG A 206 -0.23 -13.70 2.42
N ALA A 207 -1.17 -14.48 1.91
CA ALA A 207 -0.94 -15.52 0.91
C ALA A 207 -1.71 -15.18 -0.35
N THR A 208 -1.06 -15.21 -1.50
CA THR A 208 -1.67 -14.94 -2.81
C THR A 208 -1.45 -16.14 -3.72
N LYS A 209 -2.51 -16.53 -4.43
CA LYS A 209 -2.46 -17.58 -5.45
C LYS A 209 -3.14 -17.10 -6.73
N ALA A 210 -2.40 -17.12 -7.83
CA ALA A 210 -2.97 -16.87 -9.16
C ALA A 210 -3.72 -18.10 -9.63
N ILE A 211 -5.02 -17.97 -9.84
CA ILE A 211 -5.88 -19.03 -10.39
C ILE A 211 -5.99 -18.83 -11.89
N LYS A 212 -5.53 -19.80 -12.66
CA LYS A 212 -5.66 -19.78 -14.13
C LYS A 212 -7.14 -19.92 -14.52
N ILE A 213 -7.69 -18.90 -15.14
CA ILE A 213 -9.07 -18.90 -15.66
C ILE A 213 -9.09 -19.23 -17.14
N THR A 214 -8.19 -18.60 -17.93
CA THR A 214 -7.96 -18.88 -19.34
C THR A 214 -6.46 -18.98 -19.62
N GLU A 215 -6.06 -19.23 -20.89
CA GLU A 215 -4.65 -19.23 -21.26
C GLU A 215 -4.00 -17.83 -21.12
N SER A 216 -4.76 -16.78 -21.27
CA SER A 216 -4.30 -15.38 -21.20
C SER A 216 -4.69 -14.66 -19.90
N PHE A 217 -5.55 -15.25 -19.05
CA PHE A 217 -6.05 -14.59 -17.85
C PHE A 217 -5.90 -15.43 -16.60
N ASN A 218 -5.17 -14.88 -15.62
CA ASN A 218 -5.05 -15.41 -14.27
C ASN A 218 -5.73 -14.46 -13.28
N LEU A 219 -6.53 -15.01 -12.37
CA LEU A 219 -7.18 -14.27 -11.28
C LEU A 219 -6.40 -14.50 -9.98
N PRO A 220 -5.64 -13.52 -9.47
CA PRO A 220 -5.03 -13.61 -8.16
C PRO A 220 -6.09 -13.55 -7.06
N LEU A 221 -6.15 -14.59 -6.24
CA LEU A 221 -6.91 -14.63 -4.99
C LEU A 221 -5.95 -14.50 -3.83
N PHE A 222 -6.36 -13.82 -2.76
CA PHE A 222 -5.55 -13.74 -1.56
C PHE A 222 -6.35 -13.86 -0.28
N GLY A 223 -5.67 -14.38 0.74
CA GLY A 223 -6.10 -14.32 2.14
C GLY A 223 -5.03 -13.64 2.97
N GLN A 224 -5.43 -12.82 3.92
CA GLN A 224 -4.52 -12.09 4.80
C GLN A 224 -5.00 -12.15 6.24
N LEU A 225 -4.08 -12.48 7.14
CA LEU A 225 -4.25 -12.35 8.58
C LEU A 225 -3.58 -11.05 9.01
N VAL A 226 -4.27 -10.25 9.82
CA VAL A 226 -3.74 -9.00 10.37
C VAL A 226 -4.05 -8.95 11.85
N ALA A 227 -3.04 -8.72 12.68
CA ALA A 227 -3.18 -8.44 14.09
C ALA A 227 -2.69 -7.03 14.39
N ASN A 228 -3.48 -6.27 15.13
CA ASN A 228 -3.06 -5.00 15.72
C ASN A 228 -2.91 -5.17 17.24
N PRO A 229 -1.68 -5.37 17.75
CA PRO A 229 -1.46 -5.56 19.19
C PRO A 229 -1.84 -4.32 20.02
N ALA A 230 -1.71 -3.11 19.45
CA ALA A 230 -2.03 -1.87 20.16
C ALA A 230 -3.53 -1.76 20.48
N SER A 231 -4.38 -2.01 19.49
CA SER A 231 -5.85 -2.01 19.64
C SER A 231 -6.43 -3.36 20.09
N LYS A 232 -5.61 -4.43 20.10
CA LYS A 232 -6.00 -5.82 20.43
C LYS A 232 -7.01 -6.41 19.43
N HIS A 233 -7.01 -5.92 18.18
CA HIS A 233 -7.86 -6.45 17.13
C HIS A 233 -7.11 -7.46 16.26
N PHE A 234 -7.88 -8.37 15.71
CA PHE A 234 -7.43 -9.35 14.74
C PHE A 234 -8.41 -9.39 13.57
N TYR A 235 -7.88 -9.41 12.35
CA TYR A 235 -8.69 -9.40 11.14
C TYR A 235 -8.27 -10.53 10.22
N PHE A 236 -9.26 -11.08 9.51
CA PHE A 236 -9.06 -11.95 8.37
C PHE A 236 -9.64 -11.25 7.13
N VAL A 237 -8.80 -11.01 6.15
CA VAL A 237 -9.20 -10.39 4.88
C VAL A 237 -9.08 -11.42 3.77
N PHE A 238 -10.09 -11.48 2.96
CA PHE A 238 -10.11 -12.25 1.72
C PHE A 238 -10.36 -11.29 0.55
N GLY A 239 -9.69 -11.53 -0.58
CA GLY A 239 -9.87 -10.66 -1.74
C GLY A 239 -9.38 -11.27 -3.04
N LEU A 240 -9.68 -10.57 -4.12
CA LEU A 240 -9.21 -10.88 -5.47
C LEU A 240 -8.74 -9.61 -6.17
N THR A 241 -7.83 -9.78 -7.13
CA THR A 241 -7.29 -8.67 -7.94
C THR A 241 -7.69 -8.86 -9.39
N LEU A 242 -8.39 -7.86 -9.93
CA LEU A 242 -8.63 -7.72 -11.37
C LEU A 242 -7.52 -6.86 -11.96
N LYS A 243 -6.94 -7.29 -13.08
CA LYS A 243 -5.92 -6.54 -13.83
C LYS A 243 -6.37 -6.38 -15.27
N ALA A 244 -6.19 -5.19 -15.86
CA ALA A 244 -6.31 -5.04 -17.30
C ALA A 244 -5.20 -5.86 -18.00
N LEU A 245 -5.54 -6.48 -19.10
CA LEU A 245 -4.65 -7.29 -19.93
C LEU A 245 -3.74 -6.40 -20.77
#